data_0761219f0dae05ff72ee2108008f65c1
#
_entry.id   0761219f0dae05ff72ee2108008f65c1
#
_cell.length_a   1.000
_cell.length_b   1.000
_cell.length_c   1.000
_cell.angle_alpha   90.00
_cell.angle_beta   90.00
_cell.angle_gamma   90.00
#
_symmetry.space_group_name_H-M   'P 1'
#
loop_
_entity.id
_entity.type
_entity.pdbx_description
1 polymer ?
#
loop_
_entity_poly.entity_id
_entity_poly.type
_entity_poly.pdbx_seq_one_letter_code
_entity_poly.pdbx_strand_id
1 'polypeptide(L)'
;IVADLIRANYLNETRFSKSFARGKFRIKKWGKNRIIRELKKRGISDFNIKLGLKEISENIYQSTFYDLFEKRKKELEELSKVEQKKKIFYYFSYRGWEHSKIYEALAEL
;
A
#
# COMPACT_ATOMS: atom_id res chain seq x y z
N ILE A 1 -23.40 12.87 -26.56
CA ILE A 1 -22.27 13.76 -26.27
C ILE A 1 -21.95 13.77 -24.79
N VAL A 2 -22.94 14.04 -23.92
CA VAL A 2 -22.73 14.04 -22.47
C VAL A 2 -22.35 12.64 -21.98
N ALA A 3 -23.02 11.60 -22.48
CA ALA A 3 -22.72 10.22 -22.12
C ALA A 3 -21.30 9.82 -22.52
N ASP A 4 -20.82 10.30 -23.67
CA ASP A 4 -19.47 10.01 -24.14
C ASP A 4 -18.42 10.69 -23.25
N LEU A 5 -18.68 11.91 -22.77
CA LEU A 5 -17.79 12.62 -21.87
C LEU A 5 -17.71 11.91 -20.51
N ILE A 6 -18.85 11.46 -19.99
CA ILE A 6 -18.90 10.71 -18.73
C ILE A 6 -18.13 9.42 -18.84
N ARG A 7 -18.31 8.69 -19.96
CA ARG A 7 -17.60 7.44 -20.20
C ARG A 7 -16.10 7.66 -20.30
N ALA A 8 -15.67 8.71 -21.02
CA ALA A 8 -14.26 9.03 -21.17
C ALA A 8 -13.62 9.36 -19.81
N ASN A 9 -14.31 10.14 -18.96
CA ASN A 9 -13.82 10.45 -17.62
C ASN A 9 -13.70 9.21 -16.76
N TYR A 10 -14.68 8.32 -16.83
CA TYR A 10 -14.67 7.06 -16.08
C TYR A 10 -13.49 6.19 -16.49
N LEU A 11 -13.24 6.03 -17.80
CA LEU A 11 -12.12 5.24 -18.30
C LEU A 11 -10.79 5.84 -17.92
N ASN A 12 -10.67 7.17 -17.95
CA ASN A 12 -9.45 7.87 -17.52
C ASN A 12 -9.19 7.69 -16.03
N GLU A 13 -10.23 7.75 -15.22
CA GLU A 13 -10.16 7.53 -13.79
C GLU A 13 -9.70 6.10 -13.47
N THR A 14 -10.25 5.12 -14.18
CA THR A 14 -9.86 3.72 -14.03
C THR A 14 -8.38 3.52 -14.37
N ARG A 15 -7.95 4.07 -15.49
CA ARG A 15 -6.57 3.97 -15.95
C ARG A 15 -5.63 4.63 -14.94
N PHE A 16 -6.00 5.81 -14.46
CA PHE A 16 -5.21 6.54 -13.46
C PHE A 16 -5.06 5.72 -12.18
N SER A 17 -6.17 5.14 -11.68
CA SER A 17 -6.16 4.36 -10.45
C SER A 17 -5.23 3.16 -10.55
N LYS A 18 -5.28 2.44 -11.65
CA LYS A 18 -4.43 1.28 -11.89
C LYS A 18 -2.97 1.66 -11.96
N SER A 19 -2.65 2.69 -12.72
CA SER A 19 -1.28 3.17 -12.88
C SER A 19 -0.73 3.70 -11.56
N PHE A 20 -1.54 4.46 -10.83
CA PHE A 20 -1.17 5.04 -9.53
C PHE A 20 -0.86 3.93 -8.52
N ALA A 21 -1.79 2.98 -8.35
CA ALA A 21 -1.63 1.90 -7.38
C ALA A 21 -0.38 1.07 -7.69
N ARG A 22 -0.22 0.68 -8.96
CA ARG A 22 0.92 -0.11 -9.40
C ARG A 22 2.24 0.62 -9.17
N GLY A 23 2.30 1.90 -9.56
CA GLY A 23 3.52 2.71 -9.43
C GLY A 23 3.90 2.97 -7.98
N LYS A 24 2.95 3.36 -7.15
CA LYS A 24 3.22 3.67 -5.74
C LYS A 24 3.63 2.43 -4.96
N PHE A 25 3.03 1.30 -5.27
CA PHE A 25 3.45 0.05 -4.64
C PHE A 25 4.87 -0.34 -5.07
N ARG A 26 5.16 -0.29 -6.36
CA ARG A 26 6.47 -0.74 -6.88
C ARG A 26 7.61 0.18 -6.49
N ILE A 27 7.40 1.48 -6.58
CA ILE A 27 8.47 2.47 -6.38
C ILE A 27 8.56 2.92 -4.94
N LYS A 28 7.42 3.30 -4.34
CA LYS A 28 7.38 3.84 -2.97
C LYS A 28 7.17 2.78 -1.91
N LYS A 29 6.80 1.57 -2.31
CA LYS A 29 6.51 0.47 -1.38
C LYS A 29 5.38 0.81 -0.42
N TRP A 30 4.37 1.55 -0.91
CA TRP A 30 3.20 1.88 -0.12
C TRP A 30 2.32 0.65 0.08
N GLY A 31 1.74 0.52 1.29
CA GLY A 31 0.69 -0.45 1.54
C GLY A 31 -0.64 0.03 0.98
N LYS A 32 -1.63 -0.85 0.96
CA LYS A 32 -2.95 -0.57 0.38
C LYS A 32 -3.65 0.60 1.05
N ASN A 33 -3.52 0.73 2.38
CA ASN A 33 -4.21 1.81 3.10
C ASN A 33 -3.77 3.20 2.63
N ARG A 34 -2.50 3.39 2.36
CA ARG A 34 -2.02 4.67 1.88
C ARG A 34 -2.44 4.93 0.44
N ILE A 35 -2.42 3.91 -0.40
CA ILE A 35 -2.88 4.02 -1.78
C ILE A 35 -4.36 4.42 -1.81
N ILE A 36 -5.19 3.75 -1.00
CA ILE A 36 -6.61 4.07 -0.88
C ILE A 36 -6.81 5.52 -0.44
N ARG A 37 -6.13 5.93 0.61
CA ARG A 37 -6.25 7.28 1.16
C ARG A 37 -5.87 8.34 0.13
N GLU A 38 -4.79 8.14 -0.59
CA GLU A 38 -4.33 9.09 -1.59
C GLU A 38 -5.26 9.16 -2.79
N LEU A 39 -5.83 8.02 -3.21
CA LEU A 39 -6.81 8.02 -4.29
C LEU A 39 -8.11 8.69 -3.86
N LYS A 40 -8.55 8.49 -2.62
CA LYS A 40 -9.73 9.17 -2.10
C LYS A 40 -9.54 10.68 -2.04
N LYS A 41 -8.37 11.15 -1.68
CA LYS A 41 -8.05 12.58 -1.68
C LYS A 41 -8.21 13.20 -3.07
N ARG A 42 -7.98 12.43 -4.11
CA ARG A 42 -8.10 12.87 -5.50
C ARG A 42 -9.50 12.72 -6.06
N GLY A 43 -10.46 12.32 -5.22
CA GLY A 43 -11.85 12.17 -5.63
C GLY A 43 -12.14 10.92 -6.43
N ILE A 44 -11.25 9.93 -6.39
CA ILE A 44 -11.46 8.67 -7.12
C ILE A 44 -12.54 7.86 -6.43
N SER A 45 -13.45 7.26 -7.23
CA SER A 45 -14.54 6.45 -6.70
C SER A 45 -14.03 5.16 -6.06
N ASP A 46 -14.80 4.63 -5.11
CA ASP A 46 -14.45 3.38 -4.45
C ASP A 46 -14.30 2.23 -5.44
N PHE A 47 -15.15 2.19 -6.47
CA PHE A 47 -15.08 1.18 -7.51
C PHE A 47 -13.74 1.21 -8.24
N ASN A 48 -13.29 2.40 -8.61
CA ASN A 48 -12.01 2.57 -9.31
C ASN A 48 -10.81 2.32 -8.41
N ILE A 49 -10.94 2.63 -7.12
CA ILE A 49 -9.90 2.30 -6.14
C ILE A 49 -9.73 0.79 -6.07
N LYS A 50 -10.83 0.04 -6.00
CA LYS A 50 -10.78 -1.43 -5.97
C LYS A 50 -10.12 -2.00 -7.22
N LEU A 51 -10.44 -1.44 -8.39
CA LEU A 51 -9.81 -1.87 -9.65
C LEU A 51 -8.31 -1.60 -9.63
N GLY A 52 -7.91 -0.45 -9.11
CA GLY A 52 -6.49 -0.11 -8.97
C GLY A 52 -5.76 -1.10 -8.08
N LEU A 53 -6.34 -1.44 -6.93
CA LEU A 53 -5.72 -2.36 -5.99
C LEU A 53 -5.56 -3.77 -6.56
N LYS A 54 -6.42 -4.18 -7.49
CA LYS A 54 -6.31 -5.48 -8.14
C LYS A 54 -5.06 -5.62 -9.00
N GLU A 55 -4.42 -4.50 -9.36
CA GLU A 55 -3.16 -4.52 -10.09
C GLU A 55 -2.00 -5.02 -9.24
N ILE A 56 -2.19 -5.11 -7.94
CA ILE A 56 -1.18 -5.60 -7.00
C ILE A 56 -1.52 -7.05 -6.67
N SER A 57 -0.69 -7.97 -7.16
CA SER A 57 -0.85 -9.39 -6.87
C SER A 57 -0.71 -9.63 -5.37
N GLU A 58 -1.58 -10.46 -4.79
CA GLU A 58 -1.52 -10.79 -3.37
C GLU A 58 -0.19 -11.44 -3.00
N ASN A 59 0.31 -12.33 -3.83
CA ASN A 59 1.60 -12.99 -3.59
C ASN A 59 2.75 -11.99 -3.57
N ILE A 60 2.76 -11.06 -4.52
CA ILE A 60 3.79 -10.02 -4.59
C ILE A 60 3.65 -9.06 -3.40
N TYR A 61 2.42 -8.75 -3.02
CA TYR A 61 2.16 -7.88 -1.87
C TYR A 61 2.73 -8.48 -0.59
N GLN A 62 2.44 -9.75 -0.36
CA GLN A 62 2.95 -10.48 0.81
C GLN A 62 4.47 -10.57 0.81
N SER A 63 5.06 -11.00 -0.31
CA SER A 63 6.52 -11.15 -0.39
C SER A 63 7.22 -9.81 -0.23
N THR A 64 6.67 -8.74 -0.76
CA THR A 64 7.23 -7.39 -0.60
C THR A 64 7.23 -6.98 0.86
N PHE A 65 6.13 -7.25 1.57
CA PHE A 65 6.04 -6.95 3.00
C PHE A 65 7.13 -7.67 3.78
N TYR A 66 7.28 -8.96 3.57
CA TYR A 66 8.26 -9.75 4.31
C TYR A 66 9.70 -9.36 3.95
N ASP A 67 9.99 -9.03 2.70
CA ASP A 67 11.29 -8.55 2.31
C ASP A 67 11.65 -7.24 3.02
N LEU A 68 10.70 -6.30 3.07
CA LEU A 68 10.87 -5.04 3.78
C LEU A 68 11.01 -5.26 5.29
N PHE A 69 10.23 -6.18 5.84
CA PHE A 69 10.27 -6.50 7.26
C PHE A 69 11.63 -7.06 7.65
N GLU A 70 12.13 -8.03 6.92
CA GLU A 70 13.43 -8.65 7.19
C GLU A 70 14.58 -7.64 7.05
N LYS A 71 14.51 -6.80 6.04
CA LYS A 71 15.49 -5.75 5.82
C LYS A 71 15.51 -4.77 6.99
N ARG A 72 14.33 -4.34 7.42
CA ARG A 72 14.20 -3.38 8.51
C ARG A 72 14.63 -3.97 9.84
N LYS A 73 14.26 -5.22 10.09
CA LYS A 73 14.67 -5.97 11.26
C LYS A 73 16.19 -6.05 11.38
N LYS A 74 16.86 -6.32 10.27
CA LYS A 74 18.31 -6.40 10.22
C LYS A 74 18.97 -5.05 10.50
N GLU A 75 18.40 -3.97 9.95
CA GLU A 75 18.91 -2.62 10.19
C GLU A 75 18.79 -2.20 11.65
N LEU A 76 17.87 -2.77 12.39
CA LEU A 76 17.56 -2.40 13.77
C LEU A 76 18.05 -3.45 14.78
N GLU A 77 18.84 -4.43 14.36
CA GLU A 77 19.19 -5.58 15.20
C GLU A 77 19.95 -5.20 16.48
N GLU A 78 20.63 -4.06 16.51
CA GLU A 78 21.36 -3.60 17.67
C GLU A 78 20.47 -2.93 18.74
N LEU A 79 19.23 -2.64 18.39
CA LEU A 79 18.27 -2.04 19.31
C LEU A 79 17.56 -3.10 20.14
N SER A 80 16.99 -2.67 21.28
CA SER A 80 16.17 -3.57 22.10
C SER A 80 14.94 -4.03 21.31
N LYS A 81 14.35 -5.15 21.71
CA LYS A 81 13.14 -5.67 21.08
C LYS A 81 12.01 -4.65 21.11
N VAL A 82 11.87 -3.93 22.21
CA VAL A 82 10.82 -2.90 22.35
C VAL A 82 11.03 -1.80 21.32
N GLU A 83 12.24 -1.32 21.17
CA GLU A 83 12.55 -0.27 20.21
C GLU A 83 12.42 -0.75 18.77
N GLN A 84 12.84 -1.98 18.48
CA GLN A 84 12.66 -2.58 17.17
C GLN A 84 11.19 -2.60 16.77
N LYS A 85 10.34 -3.08 17.67
CA LYS A 85 8.89 -3.17 17.43
C LYS A 85 8.28 -1.80 17.16
N LYS A 86 8.65 -0.79 17.94
CA LYS A 86 8.14 0.58 17.76
C LYS A 86 8.54 1.15 16.40
N LYS A 87 9.80 1.01 16.03
CA LYS A 87 10.31 1.56 14.77
C LYS A 87 9.74 0.84 13.56
N ILE A 88 9.58 -0.47 13.64
CA ILE A 88 8.97 -1.25 12.55
C ILE A 88 7.51 -0.89 12.40
N PHE A 89 6.76 -0.80 13.50
CA PHE A 89 5.36 -0.42 13.47
C PHE A 89 5.18 0.95 12.82
N TYR A 90 5.98 1.92 13.24
CA TYR A 90 5.92 3.28 12.68
C TYR A 90 6.25 3.29 11.19
N TYR A 91 7.28 2.57 10.79
CA TYR A 91 7.72 2.50 9.41
C TYR A 91 6.59 2.01 8.49
N PHE A 92 5.98 0.88 8.84
CA PHE A 92 4.93 0.29 8.03
C PHE A 92 3.61 1.05 8.11
N SER A 93 3.26 1.57 9.29
CA SER A 93 2.04 2.38 9.45
C SER A 93 2.11 3.64 8.62
N TYR A 94 3.24 4.31 8.61
CA TYR A 94 3.44 5.53 7.82
C TYR A 94 3.26 5.25 6.33
N ARG A 95 3.73 4.10 5.88
CA ARG A 95 3.62 3.71 4.47
C ARG A 95 2.28 3.09 4.10
N GLY A 96 1.38 2.95 5.06
CA GLY A 96 0.01 2.51 4.79
C GLY A 96 -0.21 1.02 4.77
N TRP A 97 0.67 0.23 5.37
CA TRP A 97 0.45 -1.21 5.49
C TRP A 97 -0.60 -1.48 6.56
N GLU A 98 -1.37 -2.55 6.37
CA GLU A 98 -2.46 -2.89 7.28
C GLU A 98 -1.91 -3.24 8.67
N HIS A 99 -2.53 -2.68 9.70
CA HIS A 99 -2.08 -2.88 11.08
C HIS A 99 -2.11 -4.34 11.50
N SER A 100 -3.13 -5.10 11.03
CA SER A 100 -3.23 -6.52 11.32
C SER A 100 -2.01 -7.30 10.84
N LYS A 101 -1.53 -6.95 9.64
CA LYS A 101 -0.35 -7.56 9.06
C LYS A 101 0.90 -7.21 9.86
N ILE A 102 1.01 -5.95 10.28
CA ILE A 102 2.15 -5.48 11.07
C ILE A 102 2.19 -6.19 12.42
N TYR A 103 1.05 -6.25 13.13
CA TYR A 103 0.98 -6.90 14.44
C TYR A 103 1.31 -8.38 14.35
N GLU A 104 0.83 -9.05 13.32
CA GLU A 104 1.11 -10.46 13.10
C GLU A 104 2.61 -10.71 12.94
N ALA A 105 3.28 -9.86 12.16
CA ALA A 105 4.72 -9.98 11.96
C ALA A 105 5.50 -9.64 13.24
N LEU A 106 5.08 -8.61 13.98
CA LEU A 106 5.74 -8.21 15.22
C LEU A 106 5.62 -9.25 16.32
N ALA A 107 4.56 -10.05 16.29
CA ALA A 107 4.36 -11.10 17.29
C ALA A 107 5.46 -12.17 17.22
N GLU A 108 6.11 -12.31 16.09
CA GLU A 108 7.19 -13.28 15.89
C GLU A 108 8.56 -12.74 16.27
N LEU A 109 8.64 -11.48 16.63
CA LEU A 109 9.85 -10.88 17.15
C LEU A 109 9.98 -11.18 18.64
#